data_7c5a1e027a45a5dad2cb24206fd51ac3
#
_entry.id   7c5a1e027a45a5dad2cb24206fd51ac3
#
_cell.length_a   1.000
_cell.length_b   1.000
_cell.length_c   1.000
_cell.angle_alpha   90.00
_cell.angle_beta   90.00
_cell.angle_gamma   90.00
#
_symmetry.space_group_name_H-M   'P 1'
#
loop_
_entity.id
_entity.type
_entity.pdbx_description
1 polymer ?
#
loop_
_entity_poly.entity_id
_entity_poly.type
_entity_poly.pdbx_seq_one_letter_code
_entity_poly.pdbx_strand_id
1 'polypeptide(L)' 'MREFTIGKNDAGQRLDRFLGKTLPLLPPALAQKYIRLKRVKVNGKGSKRDVRLQQGDVLQLYINDEFFD' A
#
# COMPACT_ATOMS: atom_id res chain seq x y z
N MET A 1 -3.22 12.25 -3.57
CA MET A 1 -3.34 10.79 -3.71
C MET A 1 -2.36 10.29 -4.74
N ARG A 2 -1.70 9.18 -4.49
CA ARG A 2 -0.81 8.55 -5.47
C ARG A 2 -1.25 7.14 -5.75
N GLU A 3 -0.98 6.66 -6.96
CA GLU A 3 -1.32 5.31 -7.37
C GLU A 3 -0.08 4.53 -7.75
N PHE A 4 -0.09 3.24 -7.43
CA PHE A 4 0.95 2.31 -7.84
C PHE A 4 0.28 1.07 -8.45
N THR A 5 0.72 0.69 -9.63
CA THR A 5 0.26 -0.56 -10.25
C THR A 5 1.22 -1.68 -9.89
N ILE A 6 0.68 -2.79 -9.41
CA ILE A 6 1.50 -3.93 -8.99
C ILE A 6 2.00 -4.66 -10.23
N GLY A 7 3.32 -4.68 -10.37
CA GLY A 7 3.98 -5.39 -11.45
C GLY A 7 4.24 -6.85 -11.09
N LYS A 8 4.80 -7.56 -12.05
CA LYS A 8 5.10 -8.98 -11.90
C LYS A 8 6.01 -9.26 -10.69
N ASN A 9 6.99 -8.40 -10.45
CA ASN A 9 7.96 -8.62 -9.37
C ASN A 9 7.39 -8.40 -7.98
N ASP A 10 6.29 -7.66 -7.88
CA ASP A 10 5.68 -7.34 -6.60
C ASP A 10 4.45 -8.18 -6.31
N ALA A 11 4.02 -9.00 -7.25
CA ALA A 11 2.87 -9.87 -7.07
C ALA A 11 3.16 -10.92 -6.00
N GLY A 12 2.13 -11.26 -5.22
CA GLY A 12 2.24 -12.26 -4.17
C GLY A 12 2.71 -11.73 -2.82
N GLN A 13 3.12 -10.46 -2.75
CA GLN A 13 3.52 -9.86 -1.48
C GLN A 13 2.31 -9.43 -0.67
N ARG A 14 2.46 -9.39 0.64
CA ARG A 14 1.45 -8.80 1.51
C ARG A 14 1.47 -7.28 1.34
N LEU A 15 0.28 -6.69 1.49
CA LEU A 15 0.12 -5.23 1.37
C LEU A 15 1.03 -4.48 2.33
N ASP A 16 1.08 -4.90 3.60
CA ASP A 16 1.91 -4.23 4.60
C ASP A 16 3.40 -4.29 4.23
N ARG A 17 3.85 -5.43 3.70
CA ARG A 17 5.25 -5.58 3.29
C ARG A 17 5.58 -4.71 2.08
N PHE A 18 4.66 -4.65 1.12
CA PHE A 18 4.86 -3.81 -0.05
C PHE A 18 4.99 -2.34 0.34
N LEU A 19 4.14 -1.88 1.27
CA LEU A 19 4.21 -0.49 1.74
C LEU A 19 5.53 -0.21 2.44
N GLY A 20 6.01 -1.13 3.26
CA GLY A 20 7.30 -0.95 3.95
C GLY A 20 8.47 -0.83 3.00
N LYS A 21 8.41 -1.55 1.87
CA LYS A 21 9.46 -1.49 0.85
C LYS A 21 9.35 -0.24 -0.01
N THR A 22 8.12 0.12 -0.39
CA THR A 22 7.87 1.22 -1.33
C THR A 22 7.93 2.58 -0.66
N LEU A 23 7.52 2.65 0.62
CA LEU A 23 7.48 3.89 1.38
C LEU A 23 8.39 3.76 2.61
N PRO A 24 9.71 3.80 2.42
CA PRO A 24 10.63 3.60 3.56
C PRO A 24 10.53 4.69 4.62
N LEU A 25 10.00 5.86 4.27
CA LEU A 25 9.81 6.95 5.24
C LEU A 25 8.55 6.78 6.08
N LEU A 26 7.68 5.84 5.74
CA LEU A 26 6.43 5.61 6.47
C LEU A 26 6.67 4.53 7.52
N PRO A 27 6.57 4.86 8.82
CA PRO A 27 6.77 3.84 9.86
C PRO A 27 5.72 2.73 9.75
N PRO A 28 6.10 1.47 10.05
CA PRO A 28 5.17 0.34 9.94
C PRO A 28 3.89 0.51 10.74
N ALA A 29 3.98 1.04 11.96
CA ALA A 29 2.80 1.25 12.79
C ALA A 29 1.84 2.24 12.13
N LEU A 30 2.37 3.30 11.52
CA LEU A 30 1.54 4.29 10.83
C LEU A 30 0.96 3.72 9.55
N ALA A 31 1.71 2.89 8.85
CA ALA A 31 1.21 2.20 7.66
C ALA A 31 -0.01 1.34 8.01
N GLN A 32 0.07 0.59 9.11
CA GLN A 32 -1.05 -0.23 9.56
C GLN A 32 -2.27 0.61 9.93
N LYS A 33 -2.03 1.76 10.56
CA LYS A 33 -3.12 2.69 10.89
C LYS A 33 -3.82 3.18 9.63
N TYR A 34 -3.05 3.55 8.60
CA TYR A 34 -3.62 4.05 7.36
C TYR A 34 -4.40 2.95 6.62
N ILE A 35 -3.93 1.71 6.67
CA ILE A 35 -4.68 0.59 6.11
C ILE A 35 -6.01 0.44 6.84
N ARG A 36 -5.98 0.46 8.17
CA ARG A 36 -7.18 0.32 8.98
C ARG A 36 -8.18 1.45 8.72
N LEU A 37 -7.70 2.67 8.51
CA LEU A 37 -8.54 3.83 8.23
C LEU A 37 -8.98 3.90 6.78
N LYS A 38 -8.62 2.91 5.97
CA LYS A 38 -8.96 2.83 4.54
C LYS A 38 -8.37 3.98 3.73
N ARG A 39 -7.23 4.49 4.18
CA ARG A 39 -6.45 5.47 3.41
C ARG A 39 -5.51 4.79 2.42
N VAL A 40 -5.40 3.48 2.50
CA VAL A 40 -4.71 2.63 1.53
C VAL A 40 -5.77 1.73 0.93
N LYS A 41 -5.98 1.84 -0.38
CA LYS A 41 -6.99 1.05 -1.07
C LYS A 41 -6.36 0.21 -2.16
N VAL A 42 -6.94 -0.96 -2.38
CA VAL A 42 -6.56 -1.85 -3.49
C VAL A 42 -7.73 -1.90 -4.44
N ASN A 43 -7.51 -1.44 -5.67
CA ASN A 43 -8.57 -1.37 -6.69
C ASN A 43 -9.79 -0.60 -6.18
N GLY A 44 -9.55 0.50 -5.47
CA GLY A 44 -10.59 1.38 -4.96
C GLY A 44 -11.29 0.92 -3.70
N LYS A 45 -10.87 -0.19 -3.10
CA LYS A 45 -11.50 -0.75 -1.90
C LYS A 45 -10.50 -0.86 -0.76
N GLY A 46 -10.97 -0.63 0.47
CA GLY A 46 -10.16 -0.88 1.65
C GLY A 46 -9.84 -2.37 1.77
N SER A 47 -8.66 -2.67 2.32
CA SER A 47 -8.19 -4.04 2.43
C SER A 47 -7.50 -4.23 3.77
N LYS A 48 -7.25 -5.49 4.14
CA LYS A 48 -6.50 -5.82 5.35
C LYS A 48 -5.01 -5.77 5.04
N ARG A 49 -4.20 -5.60 6.10
CA ARG A 49 -2.74 -5.48 5.95
C ARG A 49 -2.10 -6.72 5.35
N ASP A 50 -2.70 -7.87 5.54
CA ASP A 50 -2.14 -9.16 5.11
C ASP A 50 -2.67 -9.64 3.78
N VAL A 51 -3.45 -8.81 3.06
CA VAL A 51 -3.93 -9.18 1.75
C VAL A 51 -2.76 -9.36 0.80
N ARG A 52 -2.82 -10.39 -0.05
CA ARG A 52 -1.79 -10.64 -1.06
C ARG A 52 -2.10 -9.86 -2.32
N LEU A 53 -1.13 -9.07 -2.75
CA LEU A 53 -1.27 -8.28 -3.97
C LEU A 53 -1.07 -9.16 -5.19
N GLN A 54 -1.81 -8.85 -6.25
CA GLN A 54 -1.71 -9.57 -7.51
C GLN A 54 -1.26 -8.64 -8.62
N GLN A 55 -0.62 -9.19 -9.64
CA GLN A 55 -0.20 -8.39 -10.78
C GLN A 55 -1.41 -7.69 -11.39
N GLY A 56 -1.27 -6.41 -11.66
CA GLY A 56 -2.34 -5.60 -12.21
C GLY A 56 -3.17 -4.87 -11.18
N ASP A 57 -3.06 -5.22 -9.89
CA ASP A 57 -3.74 -4.47 -8.84
C ASP A 57 -3.25 -3.03 -8.82
N VAL A 58 -4.17 -2.09 -8.57
CA VAL A 58 -3.85 -0.68 -8.47
C VAL A 58 -4.08 -0.23 -7.04
N LEU A 59 -3.01 0.26 -6.41
CA LEU A 59 -3.09 0.79 -5.05
C LEU A 59 -3.34 2.29 -5.10
N GLN A 60 -4.31 2.77 -4.33
CA GLN A 60 -4.56 4.19 -4.14
C GLN A 60 -4.11 4.56 -2.73
N LEU A 61 -3.13 5.45 -2.62
CA LEU A 61 -2.53 5.82 -1.35
C LEU A 61 -2.91 7.25 -1.01
N TYR A 62 -3.81 7.43 -0.07
CA TYR A 62 -4.24 8.73 0.44
C TYR A 62 -3.39 9.10 1.65
N ILE A 63 -2.09 9.27 1.40
CA ILE A 63 -1.06 9.48 2.40
C ILE A 63 -0.35 10.78 2.09
N ASN A 64 0.09 11.49 3.13
CA ASN A 64 0.79 12.76 2.97
C ASN A 64 2.04 12.61 2.11
N ASP A 65 2.32 13.62 1.29
CA ASP A 65 3.43 13.57 0.34
C ASP A 65 4.79 13.40 1.01
N GLU A 66 4.92 13.84 2.27
CA GLU A 66 6.19 13.72 2.98
C GLU A 66 6.69 12.29 3.14
N PHE A 67 5.80 11.30 3.00
CA PHE A 67 6.17 9.90 3.13
C PHE A 67 6.58 9.24 1.80
N PHE A 68 6.52 9.98 0.70
CA PHE A 68 6.76 9.40 -0.63
C PHE A 68 8.15 9.64 -1.17
N ASP A 69 9.06 10.11 -0.41
CA ASP A 69 10.35 10.45 -0.95
C ASP A 69 11.44 9.36 -0.93
#